data_72abb27c79ce9fc69e649e2968f0d15b
#
_entry.id   72abb27c79ce9fc69e649e2968f0d15b
#
_cell.length_a   1.000
_cell.length_b   1.000
_cell.length_c   1.000
_cell.angle_alpha   90.00
_cell.angle_beta   90.00
_cell.angle_gamma   90.00
#
_symmetry.space_group_name_H-M   'P 1'
#
loop_
_entity.id
_entity.type
_entity.pdbx_description
1 polymer ?
#
loop_
_entity_poly.entity_id
_entity_poly.type
_entity_poly.pdbx_seq_one_letter_code
_entity_poly.pdbx_strand_id
1 'polypeptide(L)'
;HFVDEAQKSLAQHVALENAAKAEGYTLSEEGQQTLADTLAGLEDQWRGSLNYTSRAGYLKAVYGPYMTYDVYKTNLERSIYVEAYTSDYVNGLEFSQEEQESYYKEHADELDAFTLTQFVFQASLPAAETDADGNTIERTEEEEAQLLEQAKQEAKVNADAVYAALQANPSQNLESLSQQYSAYSFLQDDVRLGSSVNDAYQEWAYDSARKSGDLYQAEYESFGTYNYCVVRFEDRQRDETPSADVRHILVAAAESGQTPTQEQFDEAKAKAQELLDQWKTGEATEDSFAELARENSADTGSASNGGLISAITPYSNYVDTFTDWALDPARKVGDTELVQNTGSSVQGWHVMYLAAQGDPYWMLEAQYYLSSEAE
;
A
#
# COMPACT_ATOMS: atom_id res chain seq x y z
N HIS A 1 -28.22 19.74 9.03
CA HIS A 1 -26.89 19.10 9.01
C HIS A 1 -26.38 18.84 7.57
N PHE A 2 -27.03 17.95 6.77
CA PHE A 2 -26.59 17.66 5.39
C PHE A 2 -26.65 18.88 4.45
N VAL A 3 -27.66 19.72 4.58
CA VAL A 3 -27.79 20.95 3.76
C VAL A 3 -26.72 21.97 4.15
N ASP A 4 -26.41 22.09 5.43
CA ASP A 4 -25.40 23.02 5.92
C ASP A 4 -23.99 22.58 5.45
N GLU A 5 -23.68 21.29 5.48
CA GLU A 5 -22.43 20.74 4.97
C GLU A 5 -22.29 20.92 3.46
N ALA A 6 -23.36 20.65 2.70
CA ALA A 6 -23.36 20.85 1.25
C ALA A 6 -23.17 22.34 0.88
N GLN A 7 -23.73 23.26 1.67
CA GLN A 7 -23.55 24.70 1.46
C GLN A 7 -22.10 25.14 1.76
N LYS A 8 -21.49 24.60 2.82
CA LYS A 8 -20.08 24.87 3.14
C LYS A 8 -19.17 24.36 2.03
N SER A 9 -19.35 23.11 1.61
CA SER A 9 -18.55 22.52 0.53
C SER A 9 -18.66 23.33 -0.76
N LEU A 10 -19.89 23.72 -1.16
CA LEU A 10 -20.08 24.55 -2.33
C LEU A 10 -19.40 25.93 -2.18
N ALA A 11 -19.48 26.54 -1.00
CA ALA A 11 -18.85 27.85 -0.75
C ALA A 11 -17.30 27.73 -0.84
N GLN A 12 -16.71 26.67 -0.33
CA GLN A 12 -15.29 26.39 -0.45
C GLN A 12 -14.88 26.20 -1.92
N HIS A 13 -15.59 25.37 -2.68
CA HIS A 13 -15.31 25.18 -4.10
C HIS A 13 -15.42 26.48 -4.90
N VAL A 14 -16.39 27.34 -4.60
CA VAL A 14 -16.54 28.65 -5.26
C VAL A 14 -15.40 29.59 -4.87
N ALA A 15 -14.94 29.57 -3.62
CA ALA A 15 -13.82 30.37 -3.18
C ALA A 15 -12.53 29.95 -3.88
N LEU A 16 -12.24 28.64 -3.94
CA LEU A 16 -11.08 28.09 -4.65
C LEU A 16 -11.13 28.35 -6.15
N GLU A 17 -12.30 28.19 -6.78
CA GLU A 17 -12.49 28.54 -8.20
C GLU A 17 -12.16 30.02 -8.48
N ASN A 18 -12.57 30.92 -7.59
CA ASN A 18 -12.27 32.33 -7.72
C ASN A 18 -10.78 32.65 -7.50
N ALA A 19 -10.13 31.98 -6.53
CA ALA A 19 -8.70 32.09 -6.30
C ALA A 19 -7.90 31.63 -7.53
N ALA A 20 -8.19 30.43 -8.04
CA ALA A 20 -7.56 29.89 -9.23
C ALA A 20 -7.69 30.81 -10.46
N LYS A 21 -8.90 31.35 -10.68
CA LYS A 21 -9.15 32.33 -11.75
C LYS A 21 -8.39 33.63 -11.57
N ALA A 22 -8.25 34.11 -10.34
CA ALA A 22 -7.50 35.34 -10.04
C ALA A 22 -5.99 35.16 -10.33
N GLU A 23 -5.47 33.96 -10.17
CA GLU A 23 -4.09 33.56 -10.48
C GLU A 23 -3.89 33.22 -11.96
N GLY A 24 -4.97 33.17 -12.75
CA GLY A 24 -4.91 32.83 -14.16
C GLY A 24 -4.73 31.34 -14.44
N TYR A 25 -5.06 30.49 -13.47
CA TYR A 25 -4.97 29.03 -13.63
C TYR A 25 -5.85 28.54 -14.77
N THR A 26 -5.34 27.57 -15.53
CA THR A 26 -6.05 26.92 -16.62
C THR A 26 -5.83 25.41 -16.54
N LEU A 27 -6.88 24.64 -16.79
CA LEU A 27 -6.76 23.17 -16.84
C LEU A 27 -5.71 22.74 -17.88
N SER A 28 -4.88 21.78 -17.50
CA SER A 28 -3.99 21.07 -18.41
C SER A 28 -4.77 20.34 -19.51
N GLU A 29 -4.08 19.86 -20.54
CA GLU A 29 -4.69 19.01 -21.57
C GLU A 29 -5.31 17.76 -20.96
N GLU A 30 -4.66 17.15 -19.97
CA GLU A 30 -5.15 15.98 -19.23
C GLU A 30 -6.43 16.30 -18.44
N GLY A 31 -6.49 17.43 -17.74
CA GLY A 31 -7.69 17.86 -17.02
C GLY A 31 -8.86 18.15 -17.97
N GLN A 32 -8.59 18.71 -19.15
CA GLN A 32 -9.60 18.90 -20.20
C GLN A 32 -10.10 17.57 -20.76
N GLN A 33 -9.20 16.59 -20.95
CA GLN A 33 -9.57 15.26 -21.39
C GLN A 33 -10.40 14.53 -20.34
N THR A 34 -10.02 14.59 -19.06
CA THR A 34 -10.79 14.01 -17.93
C THR A 34 -12.23 14.54 -17.89
N LEU A 35 -12.40 15.86 -18.10
CA LEU A 35 -13.74 16.46 -18.19
C LEU A 35 -14.52 15.90 -19.38
N ALA A 36 -13.90 15.81 -20.55
CA ALA A 36 -14.53 15.29 -21.76
C ALA A 36 -14.95 13.83 -21.61
N ASP A 37 -14.09 13.00 -21.05
CA ASP A 37 -14.32 11.56 -20.82
C ASP A 37 -15.42 11.33 -19.78
N THR A 38 -15.44 12.12 -18.70
CA THR A 38 -16.49 12.04 -17.68
C THR A 38 -17.86 12.41 -18.26
N LEU A 39 -17.92 13.44 -19.11
CA LEU A 39 -19.16 13.82 -19.79
C LEU A 39 -19.61 12.77 -20.83
N ALA A 40 -18.66 12.14 -21.54
CA ALA A 40 -18.96 11.04 -22.44
C ALA A 40 -19.46 9.80 -21.68
N GLY A 41 -18.81 9.46 -20.57
CA GLY A 41 -19.23 8.36 -19.68
C GLY A 41 -20.67 8.54 -19.14
N LEU A 42 -21.11 9.77 -18.85
CA LEU A 42 -22.50 10.04 -18.49
C LEU A 42 -23.47 9.66 -19.63
N GLU A 43 -23.09 9.93 -20.88
CA GLU A 43 -23.91 9.57 -22.04
C GLU A 43 -24.05 8.05 -22.18
N ASP A 44 -22.96 7.31 -21.96
CA ASP A 44 -22.97 5.85 -22.02
C ASP A 44 -23.77 5.24 -20.86
N GLN A 45 -23.65 5.79 -19.66
CA GLN A 45 -24.39 5.32 -18.47
C GLN A 45 -25.90 5.39 -18.65
N TRP A 46 -26.43 6.54 -19.07
CA TRP A 46 -27.89 6.65 -19.24
C TRP A 46 -28.39 5.87 -20.45
N ARG A 47 -27.61 5.74 -21.52
CA ARG A 47 -27.98 4.97 -22.73
C ARG A 47 -27.91 3.47 -22.49
N GLY A 48 -26.94 3.02 -21.71
CA GLY A 48 -26.79 1.60 -21.30
C GLY A 48 -27.84 1.15 -20.28
N SER A 49 -28.52 2.10 -19.62
CA SER A 49 -29.54 1.77 -18.63
C SER A 49 -30.90 1.47 -19.27
N LEU A 50 -31.43 0.28 -19.01
CA LEU A 50 -32.77 -0.12 -19.45
C LEU A 50 -33.90 0.62 -18.71
N ASN A 51 -33.60 1.36 -17.64
CA ASN A 51 -34.58 1.99 -16.75
C ASN A 51 -34.85 3.44 -17.14
N TYR A 52 -34.07 4.05 -18.01
CA TYR A 52 -34.20 5.45 -18.35
C TYR A 52 -34.31 5.67 -19.87
N THR A 53 -35.25 6.50 -20.29
CA THR A 53 -35.52 6.81 -21.69
C THR A 53 -34.89 8.15 -22.14
N SER A 54 -34.25 8.86 -21.18
CA SER A 54 -33.62 10.14 -21.47
C SER A 54 -32.54 10.49 -20.42
N ARG A 55 -31.51 11.25 -20.82
CA ARG A 55 -30.52 11.82 -19.92
C ARG A 55 -31.17 12.62 -18.77
N ALA A 56 -32.19 13.43 -19.09
CA ALA A 56 -32.85 14.21 -18.06
C ALA A 56 -33.58 13.35 -17.02
N GLY A 57 -34.18 12.23 -17.45
CA GLY A 57 -34.79 11.25 -16.55
C GLY A 57 -33.76 10.57 -15.65
N TYR A 58 -32.64 10.17 -16.22
CA TYR A 58 -31.52 9.59 -15.49
C TYR A 58 -30.96 10.56 -14.43
N LEU A 59 -30.62 11.80 -14.84
CA LEU A 59 -30.07 12.81 -13.93
C LEU A 59 -31.00 13.11 -12.75
N LYS A 60 -32.30 13.23 -12.99
CA LYS A 60 -33.29 13.46 -11.92
C LYS A 60 -33.42 12.28 -10.97
N ALA A 61 -33.33 11.08 -11.49
CA ALA A 61 -33.44 9.88 -10.65
C ALA A 61 -32.20 9.64 -9.79
N VAL A 62 -31.00 9.91 -10.32
CA VAL A 62 -29.71 9.67 -9.63
C VAL A 62 -29.33 10.83 -8.72
N TYR A 63 -29.49 12.06 -9.18
CA TYR A 63 -28.97 13.27 -8.49
C TYR A 63 -30.09 14.15 -7.90
N GLY A 64 -31.35 13.76 -8.07
CA GLY A 64 -32.48 14.47 -7.49
C GLY A 64 -33.32 15.29 -8.51
N PRO A 65 -34.55 15.66 -8.13
CA PRO A 65 -35.58 16.16 -9.06
C PRO A 65 -35.25 17.50 -9.74
N TYR A 66 -34.33 18.25 -9.18
CA TYR A 66 -33.92 19.56 -9.70
C TYR A 66 -32.66 19.50 -10.57
N MET A 67 -32.02 18.33 -10.71
CA MET A 67 -30.84 18.19 -11.51
C MET A 67 -31.13 18.32 -13.00
N THR A 68 -30.48 19.26 -13.67
CA THR A 68 -30.45 19.42 -15.11
C THR A 68 -29.04 19.12 -15.65
N TYR A 69 -28.94 18.91 -16.96
CA TYR A 69 -27.62 18.68 -17.57
C TYR A 69 -26.69 19.89 -17.38
N ASP A 70 -27.20 21.10 -17.51
CA ASP A 70 -26.40 22.31 -17.36
C ASP A 70 -25.89 22.45 -15.92
N VAL A 71 -26.74 22.17 -14.93
CA VAL A 71 -26.33 22.16 -13.51
C VAL A 71 -25.29 21.07 -13.24
N TYR A 72 -25.52 19.87 -13.76
CA TYR A 72 -24.55 18.77 -13.63
C TYR A 72 -23.20 19.14 -14.27
N LYS A 73 -23.21 19.60 -15.51
CA LYS A 73 -22.01 20.00 -16.26
C LYS A 73 -21.24 21.11 -15.53
N THR A 74 -21.93 22.18 -15.12
CA THR A 74 -21.29 23.30 -14.42
C THR A 74 -20.65 22.87 -13.09
N ASN A 75 -21.31 21.99 -12.35
CA ASN A 75 -20.72 21.48 -11.11
C ASN A 75 -19.52 20.56 -11.39
N LEU A 76 -19.59 19.71 -12.41
CA LEU A 76 -18.50 18.85 -12.81
C LEU A 76 -17.29 19.67 -13.30
N GLU A 77 -17.51 20.68 -14.14
CA GLU A 77 -16.47 21.61 -14.60
C GLU A 77 -15.77 22.29 -13.41
N ARG A 78 -16.55 22.77 -12.45
CA ARG A 78 -16.01 23.38 -11.23
C ARG A 78 -15.22 22.38 -10.39
N SER A 79 -15.77 21.20 -10.13
CA SER A 79 -15.09 20.16 -9.35
C SER A 79 -13.72 19.80 -9.94
N ILE A 80 -13.69 19.46 -11.22
CA ILE A 80 -12.44 19.10 -11.91
C ILE A 80 -11.45 20.28 -11.92
N TYR A 81 -11.94 21.49 -12.15
CA TYR A 81 -11.09 22.69 -12.17
C TYR A 81 -10.49 23.00 -10.80
N VAL A 82 -11.29 22.91 -9.72
CA VAL A 82 -10.83 23.15 -8.36
C VAL A 82 -9.91 22.03 -7.90
N GLU A 83 -10.25 20.78 -8.17
CA GLU A 83 -9.44 19.63 -7.81
C GLU A 83 -8.06 19.68 -8.50
N ALA A 84 -8.02 19.99 -9.78
CA ALA A 84 -6.77 20.16 -10.52
C ALA A 84 -5.94 21.33 -9.97
N TYR A 85 -6.57 22.48 -9.70
CA TYR A 85 -5.89 23.64 -9.13
C TYR A 85 -5.30 23.33 -7.75
N THR A 86 -6.09 22.70 -6.85
CA THR A 86 -5.64 22.32 -5.52
C THR A 86 -4.49 21.31 -5.60
N SER A 87 -4.62 20.30 -6.47
CA SER A 87 -3.57 19.31 -6.68
C SER A 87 -2.28 19.94 -7.19
N ASP A 88 -2.36 20.81 -8.20
CA ASP A 88 -1.19 21.50 -8.75
C ASP A 88 -0.55 22.44 -7.73
N TYR A 89 -1.38 23.15 -6.93
CA TYR A 89 -0.89 24.01 -5.86
C TYR A 89 -0.14 23.21 -4.80
N VAL A 90 -0.73 22.13 -4.30
CA VAL A 90 -0.13 21.26 -3.27
C VAL A 90 1.15 20.60 -3.78
N ASN A 91 1.13 20.07 -5.01
CA ASN A 91 2.29 19.46 -5.64
C ASN A 91 3.41 20.46 -5.95
N GLY A 92 3.08 21.73 -6.06
CA GLY A 92 4.05 22.82 -6.25
C GLY A 92 4.64 23.39 -4.96
N LEU A 93 4.17 22.95 -3.78
CA LEU A 93 4.74 23.37 -2.51
C LEU A 93 6.10 22.73 -2.30
N GLU A 94 7.08 23.56 -2.02
CA GLU A 94 8.43 23.13 -1.64
C GLU A 94 8.67 23.54 -0.18
N PHE A 95 9.07 22.59 0.64
CA PHE A 95 9.45 22.84 2.03
C PHE A 95 10.96 22.76 2.17
N SER A 96 11.51 23.65 2.97
CA SER A 96 12.94 23.61 3.27
C SER A 96 13.30 22.37 4.08
N GLN A 97 14.56 21.96 3.99
CA GLN A 97 15.07 20.85 4.81
C GLN A 97 14.88 21.12 6.31
N GLU A 98 14.92 22.38 6.76
CA GLU A 98 14.69 22.75 8.15
C GLU A 98 13.24 22.47 8.58
N GLU A 99 12.24 22.75 7.74
CA GLU A 99 10.83 22.45 7.99
C GLU A 99 10.58 20.94 8.03
N GLN A 100 11.12 20.19 7.08
CA GLN A 100 11.02 18.74 7.06
C GLN A 100 11.70 18.08 8.28
N GLU A 101 12.90 18.55 8.66
CA GLU A 101 13.60 18.09 9.87
C GLU A 101 12.84 18.46 11.16
N SER A 102 12.15 19.60 11.19
CA SER A 102 11.30 19.98 12.32
C SER A 102 10.11 19.04 12.45
N TYR A 103 9.44 18.76 11.35
CA TYR A 103 8.35 17.79 11.29
C TYR A 103 8.82 16.39 11.74
N TYR A 104 9.94 15.90 11.17
CA TYR A 104 10.50 14.63 11.55
C TYR A 104 10.77 14.52 13.07
N LYS A 105 11.34 15.55 13.69
CA LYS A 105 11.63 15.52 15.13
C LYS A 105 10.39 15.41 16.01
N GLU A 106 9.27 15.95 15.54
CA GLU A 106 7.99 15.88 16.25
C GLU A 106 7.30 14.53 16.04
N HIS A 107 7.60 13.84 14.91
CA HIS A 107 6.97 12.59 14.48
C HIS A 107 7.95 11.40 14.39
N ALA A 108 9.14 11.52 15.00
CA ALA A 108 10.18 10.49 14.89
C ALA A 108 9.70 9.09 15.34
N ASP A 109 8.82 9.03 16.33
CA ASP A 109 8.26 7.76 16.82
C ASP A 109 7.44 7.03 15.75
N GLU A 110 6.82 7.76 14.84
CA GLU A 110 5.98 7.22 13.76
C GLU A 110 6.78 6.94 12.48
N LEU A 111 7.82 7.77 12.24
CA LEU A 111 8.60 7.79 10.99
C LEU A 111 9.87 6.95 11.03
N ASP A 112 10.38 6.63 12.23
CA ASP A 112 11.54 5.76 12.36
C ASP A 112 11.23 4.32 11.93
N ALA A 113 12.25 3.64 11.42
CA ALA A 113 12.24 2.21 11.21
C ALA A 113 12.57 1.49 12.52
N PHE A 114 11.68 0.59 12.91
CA PHE A 114 11.86 -0.31 14.04
C PHE A 114 12.17 -1.71 13.54
N THR A 115 13.25 -2.30 14.01
CA THR A 115 13.55 -3.70 13.80
C THR A 115 13.12 -4.49 15.02
N LEU A 116 12.17 -5.40 14.85
CA LEU A 116 11.58 -6.18 15.92
C LEU A 116 11.59 -7.68 15.58
N THR A 117 11.83 -8.52 16.58
CA THR A 117 11.56 -9.96 16.48
C THR A 117 10.30 -10.28 17.28
N GLN A 118 9.37 -11.02 16.68
CA GLN A 118 8.05 -11.28 17.27
C GLN A 118 7.70 -12.76 17.26
N PHE A 119 7.15 -13.23 18.37
CA PHE A 119 6.53 -14.54 18.51
C PHE A 119 5.07 -14.31 18.89
N VAL A 120 4.14 -14.74 18.06
CA VAL A 120 2.70 -14.61 18.30
C VAL A 120 2.10 -15.98 18.57
N PHE A 121 1.41 -16.11 19.68
CA PHE A 121 0.66 -17.29 20.09
C PHE A 121 -0.83 -16.95 20.07
N GLN A 122 -1.53 -17.54 19.12
CA GLN A 122 -2.94 -17.25 18.89
C GLN A 122 -3.82 -18.22 19.64
N ALA A 123 -4.82 -17.70 20.36
CA ALA A 123 -5.88 -18.49 20.97
C ALA A 123 -7.14 -18.37 20.10
N SER A 124 -7.48 -19.45 19.42
CA SER A 124 -8.68 -19.59 18.61
C SER A 124 -9.42 -20.88 18.97
N LEU A 125 -10.72 -20.91 18.68
CA LEU A 125 -11.48 -22.14 18.80
C LEU A 125 -10.89 -23.20 17.86
N PRO A 126 -10.68 -24.44 18.33
CA PRO A 126 -10.27 -25.53 17.46
C PRO A 126 -11.36 -25.81 16.42
N ALA A 127 -10.97 -26.33 15.26
CA ALA A 127 -11.93 -26.72 14.23
C ALA A 127 -13.05 -27.58 14.83
N ALA A 128 -14.27 -27.36 14.33
CA ALA A 128 -15.40 -28.20 14.78
C ALA A 128 -15.18 -29.65 14.35
N GLU A 129 -15.56 -30.59 15.20
CA GLU A 129 -15.53 -32.01 14.88
C GLU A 129 -16.61 -32.36 13.84
N THR A 130 -16.38 -33.40 13.05
CA THR A 130 -17.36 -33.92 12.13
C THR A 130 -17.81 -35.33 12.56
N ASP A 131 -19.10 -35.64 12.35
CA ASP A 131 -19.63 -36.98 12.55
C ASP A 131 -19.14 -37.99 11.47
N ALA A 132 -19.54 -39.24 11.60
CA ALA A 132 -19.15 -40.30 10.65
C ALA A 132 -19.69 -40.06 9.22
N ASP A 133 -20.70 -39.22 9.06
CA ASP A 133 -21.32 -38.85 7.79
C ASP A 133 -20.74 -37.54 7.21
N GLY A 134 -19.77 -36.91 7.92
CA GLY A 134 -19.08 -35.68 7.49
C GLY A 134 -19.81 -34.39 7.84
N ASN A 135 -20.86 -34.43 8.68
CA ASN A 135 -21.55 -33.22 9.12
C ASN A 135 -20.82 -32.61 10.32
N THR A 136 -20.78 -31.27 10.39
CA THR A 136 -20.22 -30.55 11.52
C THR A 136 -21.03 -30.80 12.78
N ILE A 137 -20.36 -31.19 13.87
CA ILE A 137 -20.97 -31.30 15.20
C ILE A 137 -21.05 -29.90 15.79
N GLU A 138 -22.27 -29.39 15.99
CA GLU A 138 -22.47 -28.08 16.61
C GLU A 138 -22.09 -28.16 18.10
N ARG A 139 -21.39 -27.12 18.58
CA ARG A 139 -21.03 -26.92 19.99
C ARG A 139 -22.02 -25.99 20.65
N THR A 140 -22.18 -26.15 21.94
CA THR A 140 -22.89 -25.15 22.77
C THR A 140 -22.00 -23.95 23.06
N GLU A 141 -22.59 -22.79 23.34
CA GLU A 141 -21.85 -21.58 23.75
C GLU A 141 -20.94 -21.84 25.00
N GLU A 142 -21.39 -22.71 25.89
CA GLU A 142 -20.61 -23.07 27.11
C GLU A 142 -19.38 -23.92 26.75
N GLU A 143 -19.51 -24.86 25.83
CA GLU A 143 -18.40 -25.69 25.33
C GLU A 143 -17.39 -24.80 24.55
N GLU A 144 -17.86 -23.89 23.70
CA GLU A 144 -16.98 -22.95 22.98
C GLU A 144 -16.24 -22.03 23.95
N ALA A 145 -16.91 -21.48 24.96
CA ALA A 145 -16.26 -20.65 25.97
C ALA A 145 -15.18 -21.41 26.75
N GLN A 146 -15.43 -22.69 27.12
CA GLN A 146 -14.44 -23.52 27.80
C GLN A 146 -13.24 -23.83 26.89
N LEU A 147 -13.47 -24.16 25.63
CA LEU A 147 -12.40 -24.44 24.67
C LEU A 147 -11.54 -23.19 24.42
N LEU A 148 -12.18 -22.04 24.31
CA LEU A 148 -11.46 -20.76 24.11
C LEU A 148 -10.59 -20.42 25.33
N GLU A 149 -11.09 -20.61 26.55
CA GLU A 149 -10.30 -20.40 27.77
C GLU A 149 -9.11 -21.37 27.86
N GLN A 150 -9.27 -22.62 27.43
CA GLN A 150 -8.16 -23.57 27.35
C GLN A 150 -7.11 -23.11 26.31
N ALA A 151 -7.57 -22.67 25.14
CA ALA A 151 -6.67 -22.16 24.09
C ALA A 151 -5.91 -20.90 24.56
N LYS A 152 -6.57 -19.98 25.27
CA LYS A 152 -5.93 -18.80 25.87
C LYS A 152 -4.85 -19.20 26.89
N GLN A 153 -5.17 -20.14 27.75
CA GLN A 153 -4.22 -20.63 28.77
C GLN A 153 -2.99 -21.26 28.09
N GLU A 154 -3.17 -22.08 27.06
CA GLU A 154 -2.09 -22.72 26.32
C GLU A 154 -1.22 -21.68 25.58
N ALA A 155 -1.83 -20.76 24.86
CA ALA A 155 -1.13 -19.69 24.15
C ALA A 155 -0.31 -18.82 25.12
N LYS A 156 -0.88 -18.47 26.27
CA LYS A 156 -0.19 -17.71 27.31
C LYS A 156 1.00 -18.48 27.90
N VAL A 157 0.84 -19.76 28.22
CA VAL A 157 1.92 -20.61 28.76
C VAL A 157 3.09 -20.69 27.78
N ASN A 158 2.80 -20.82 26.47
CA ASN A 158 3.83 -20.85 25.44
C ASN A 158 4.55 -19.49 25.31
N ALA A 159 3.82 -18.38 25.34
CA ALA A 159 4.41 -17.04 25.34
C ALA A 159 5.31 -16.81 26.58
N ASP A 160 4.83 -17.16 27.78
CA ASP A 160 5.61 -17.06 29.03
C ASP A 160 6.89 -17.91 28.96
N ALA A 161 6.82 -19.11 28.38
CA ALA A 161 7.97 -19.99 28.22
C ALA A 161 9.01 -19.43 27.22
N VAL A 162 8.57 -18.87 26.09
CA VAL A 162 9.47 -18.20 25.13
C VAL A 162 10.13 -16.98 25.77
N TYR A 163 9.36 -16.16 26.47
CA TYR A 163 9.90 -15.00 27.19
C TYR A 163 10.97 -15.39 28.20
N ALA A 164 10.69 -16.41 29.03
CA ALA A 164 11.66 -16.92 30.01
C ALA A 164 12.91 -17.54 29.35
N ALA A 165 12.73 -18.23 28.23
CA ALA A 165 13.85 -18.82 27.49
C ALA A 165 14.75 -17.73 26.91
N LEU A 166 14.20 -16.66 26.33
CA LEU A 166 14.95 -15.51 25.80
C LEU A 166 15.69 -14.74 26.90
N GLN A 167 15.05 -14.57 28.08
CA GLN A 167 15.71 -13.99 29.25
C GLN A 167 16.92 -14.82 29.71
N ALA A 168 16.78 -16.15 29.71
CA ALA A 168 17.81 -17.06 30.16
C ALA A 168 18.97 -17.19 29.16
N ASN A 169 18.67 -17.14 27.85
CA ASN A 169 19.66 -17.24 26.77
C ASN A 169 19.25 -16.37 25.56
N PRO A 170 19.64 -15.11 25.52
CA PRO A 170 19.29 -14.20 24.41
C PRO A 170 19.87 -14.62 23.04
N SER A 171 20.89 -15.48 23.02
CA SER A 171 21.59 -15.90 21.79
C SER A 171 21.12 -17.24 21.22
N GLN A 172 20.03 -17.79 21.76
CA GLN A 172 19.50 -19.07 21.25
C GLN A 172 18.93 -18.93 19.85
N ASN A 173 18.77 -20.06 19.15
CA ASN A 173 18.15 -20.07 17.84
C ASN A 173 16.65 -19.76 17.93
N LEU A 174 16.25 -18.65 17.36
CA LEU A 174 14.89 -18.09 17.50
C LEU A 174 13.86 -18.89 16.70
N GLU A 175 14.24 -19.36 15.52
CA GLU A 175 13.36 -20.22 14.70
C GLU A 175 13.09 -21.56 15.39
N SER A 176 14.13 -22.19 15.97
CA SER A 176 13.95 -23.42 16.74
C SER A 176 13.05 -23.18 17.96
N LEU A 177 13.14 -22.01 18.58
CA LEU A 177 12.31 -21.64 19.72
C LEU A 177 10.84 -21.48 19.28
N SER A 178 10.59 -20.81 18.15
CA SER A 178 9.23 -20.64 17.61
C SER A 178 8.56 -21.98 17.28
N GLN A 179 9.32 -22.90 16.68
CA GLN A 179 8.86 -24.27 16.36
C GLN A 179 8.60 -25.08 17.63
N GLN A 180 9.51 -25.01 18.64
CA GLN A 180 9.38 -25.75 19.90
C GLN A 180 8.11 -25.40 20.65
N TYR A 181 7.70 -24.14 20.65
CA TYR A 181 6.52 -23.65 21.35
C TYR A 181 5.33 -23.41 20.44
N SER A 182 5.39 -23.86 19.17
CA SER A 182 4.29 -23.78 18.21
C SER A 182 3.74 -22.37 18.06
N ALA A 183 4.63 -21.40 17.84
CA ALA A 183 4.21 -20.04 17.55
C ALA A 183 3.33 -20.00 16.28
N TYR A 184 2.19 -19.32 16.36
CA TYR A 184 1.30 -19.12 15.22
C TYR A 184 1.97 -18.29 14.12
N SER A 185 2.68 -17.24 14.53
CA SER A 185 3.50 -16.41 13.65
C SER A 185 4.84 -16.12 14.32
N PHE A 186 5.88 -16.14 13.52
CA PHE A 186 7.23 -15.77 13.93
C PHE A 186 7.84 -14.88 12.86
N LEU A 187 8.23 -13.67 13.26
CA LEU A 187 8.92 -12.71 12.41
C LEU A 187 10.23 -12.35 13.09
N GLN A 188 11.33 -12.63 12.43
CA GLN A 188 12.67 -12.33 12.94
C GLN A 188 13.24 -11.12 12.21
N ASP A 189 13.77 -10.17 12.97
CA ASP A 189 14.43 -8.95 12.46
C ASP A 189 13.53 -8.19 11.46
N ASP A 190 12.22 -8.20 11.74
CA ASP A 190 11.19 -7.58 10.91
C ASP A 190 11.29 -6.05 11.02
N VAL A 191 11.50 -5.39 9.90
CA VAL A 191 11.62 -3.92 9.81
C VAL A 191 10.29 -3.31 9.45
N ARG A 192 9.83 -2.37 10.24
CA ARG A 192 8.57 -1.65 10.02
C ARG A 192 8.66 -0.21 10.48
N LEU A 193 7.84 0.64 9.91
CA LEU A 193 7.63 1.99 10.41
C LEU A 193 7.06 1.96 11.82
N GLY A 194 7.42 2.94 12.64
CA GLY A 194 6.84 3.12 13.96
C GLY A 194 5.32 3.20 13.92
N SER A 195 4.73 3.92 12.95
CA SER A 195 3.28 3.97 12.74
C SER A 195 2.62 2.62 12.45
N SER A 196 3.39 1.62 12.04
CA SER A 196 2.94 0.24 11.80
C SER A 196 3.27 -0.73 12.93
N VAL A 197 3.88 -0.25 14.01
CA VAL A 197 4.09 -1.05 15.23
C VAL A 197 2.72 -1.27 15.91
N ASN A 198 2.47 -2.50 16.34
CA ASN A 198 1.18 -2.84 16.95
C ASN A 198 0.95 -2.06 18.24
N ASP A 199 -0.23 -1.46 18.40
CA ASP A 199 -0.64 -0.61 19.54
C ASP A 199 -0.40 -1.28 20.90
N ALA A 200 -0.47 -2.61 20.98
CA ALA A 200 -0.29 -3.34 22.23
C ALA A 200 1.12 -3.23 22.82
N TYR A 201 2.12 -2.87 22.01
CA TYR A 201 3.52 -2.69 22.45
C TYR A 201 4.19 -1.46 21.85
N GLN A 202 3.46 -0.62 21.14
CA GLN A 202 3.97 0.57 20.44
C GLN A 202 4.59 1.57 21.44
N GLU A 203 3.90 1.92 22.51
CA GLU A 203 4.43 2.83 23.55
C GLU A 203 5.73 2.29 24.19
N TRP A 204 5.80 0.97 24.38
CA TRP A 204 7.02 0.35 24.88
C TRP A 204 8.15 0.43 23.86
N ALA A 205 7.87 0.20 22.58
CA ALA A 205 8.87 0.27 21.53
C ALA A 205 9.39 1.70 21.33
N TYR A 206 8.53 2.71 21.48
CA TYR A 206 8.87 4.13 21.31
C TYR A 206 9.78 4.69 22.41
N ASP A 207 9.86 4.03 23.58
CA ASP A 207 10.73 4.50 24.65
C ASP A 207 12.20 4.53 24.18
N SER A 208 12.74 5.74 24.08
CA SER A 208 14.12 5.98 23.64
C SER A 208 15.21 5.31 24.49
N ALA A 209 14.85 4.74 25.64
CA ALA A 209 15.75 3.96 26.47
C ALA A 209 15.89 2.50 26.03
N ARG A 210 15.07 2.04 25.05
CA ARG A 210 15.15 0.65 24.53
C ARG A 210 16.50 0.34 23.95
N LYS A 211 16.90 -0.92 24.13
CA LYS A 211 18.16 -1.45 23.64
C LYS A 211 17.92 -2.80 22.97
N SER A 212 18.77 -3.13 22.00
CA SER A 212 18.77 -4.46 21.40
C SER A 212 18.78 -5.55 22.46
N GLY A 213 17.84 -6.49 22.33
CA GLY A 213 17.61 -7.59 23.26
C GLY A 213 16.57 -7.30 24.34
N ASP A 214 16.06 -6.07 24.50
CA ASP A 214 14.97 -5.78 25.42
C ASP A 214 13.71 -6.57 25.03
N LEU A 215 13.01 -7.13 26.01
CA LEU A 215 11.86 -8.01 25.82
C LEU A 215 10.59 -7.39 26.37
N TYR A 216 9.49 -7.62 25.68
CA TYR A 216 8.15 -7.26 26.12
C TYR A 216 7.16 -8.40 25.88
N GLN A 217 6.14 -8.50 26.73
CA GLN A 217 4.99 -9.36 26.48
C GLN A 217 3.75 -8.48 26.32
N ALA A 218 3.00 -8.73 25.26
CA ALA A 218 1.75 -8.05 24.98
C ALA A 218 0.61 -9.06 24.83
N GLU A 219 -0.58 -8.62 25.20
CA GLU A 219 -1.83 -9.34 24.96
C GLU A 219 -2.76 -8.41 24.20
N TYR A 220 -3.36 -8.89 23.11
CA TYR A 220 -4.30 -8.10 22.32
C TYR A 220 -5.32 -8.98 21.60
N GLU A 221 -6.47 -8.38 21.29
CA GLU A 221 -7.49 -9.03 20.49
C GLU A 221 -7.49 -8.41 19.09
N SER A 222 -7.53 -9.26 18.07
CA SER A 222 -7.63 -8.83 16.67
C SER A 222 -8.62 -9.74 15.95
N PHE A 223 -9.63 -9.14 15.30
CA PHE A 223 -10.70 -9.85 14.57
C PHE A 223 -11.33 -11.01 15.37
N GLY A 224 -11.58 -10.79 16.67
CA GLY A 224 -12.18 -11.79 17.55
C GLY A 224 -11.24 -12.91 17.98
N THR A 225 -9.94 -12.78 17.75
CA THR A 225 -8.91 -13.74 18.13
C THR A 225 -7.99 -13.14 19.18
N TYR A 226 -7.71 -13.88 20.25
CA TYR A 226 -6.81 -13.46 21.31
C TYR A 226 -5.37 -13.84 20.95
N ASN A 227 -4.45 -12.89 21.10
CA ASN A 227 -3.04 -13.07 20.79
C ASN A 227 -2.19 -12.75 22.02
N TYR A 228 -1.21 -13.61 22.28
CA TYR A 228 -0.13 -13.40 23.22
C TYR A 228 1.15 -13.23 22.43
N CYS A 229 1.83 -12.12 22.62
CA CYS A 229 3.00 -11.79 21.82
C CYS A 229 4.23 -11.61 22.72
N VAL A 230 5.36 -12.18 22.29
CA VAL A 230 6.68 -11.86 22.84
C VAL A 230 7.41 -11.05 21.81
N VAL A 231 7.79 -9.83 22.15
CA VAL A 231 8.50 -8.91 21.30
C VAL A 231 9.91 -8.71 21.82
N ARG A 232 10.90 -8.79 20.93
CA ARG A 232 12.29 -8.42 21.20
C ARG A 232 12.62 -7.21 20.35
N PHE A 233 13.10 -6.17 20.99
CA PHE A 233 13.61 -4.97 20.34
C PHE A 233 15.00 -5.26 19.80
N GLU A 234 15.23 -4.97 18.50
CA GLU A 234 16.52 -5.14 17.87
C GLU A 234 17.19 -3.79 17.59
N ASP A 235 16.48 -2.89 16.93
CA ASP A 235 17.01 -1.58 16.56
C ASP A 235 15.87 -0.57 16.32
N ARG A 236 16.25 0.72 16.34
CA ARG A 236 15.43 1.84 15.89
C ARG A 236 16.33 2.86 15.22
N GLN A 237 15.97 3.29 14.02
CA GLN A 237 16.77 4.28 13.29
C GLN A 237 15.90 5.07 12.32
N ARG A 238 16.33 6.29 12.00
CA ARG A 238 15.82 7.00 10.84
C ARG A 238 16.28 6.28 9.57
N ASP A 239 15.34 5.94 8.71
CA ASP A 239 15.66 5.28 7.44
C ASP A 239 16.02 6.32 6.38
N GLU A 240 17.27 6.31 5.97
CA GLU A 240 17.83 7.19 4.94
C GLU A 240 17.88 6.54 3.55
N THR A 241 17.19 5.40 3.37
CA THR A 241 17.14 4.71 2.08
C THR A 241 16.42 5.60 1.06
N PRO A 242 17.08 6.02 -0.02
CA PRO A 242 16.43 6.80 -1.06
C PRO A 242 15.25 6.04 -1.66
N SER A 243 14.17 6.75 -1.96
CA SER A 243 13.09 6.19 -2.77
C SER A 243 13.55 6.01 -4.22
N ALA A 244 12.79 5.23 -4.98
CA ALA A 244 13.08 4.99 -6.38
C ALA A 244 11.81 5.12 -7.23
N ASP A 245 11.98 5.71 -8.42
CA ASP A 245 10.99 5.62 -9.50
C ASP A 245 11.46 4.56 -10.49
N VAL A 246 10.58 3.63 -10.82
CA VAL A 246 10.88 2.61 -11.83
C VAL A 246 9.83 2.60 -12.92
N ARG A 247 10.26 2.27 -14.14
CA ARG A 247 9.35 1.75 -15.16
C ARG A 247 9.50 0.25 -15.23
N HIS A 248 8.39 -0.45 -15.41
CA HIS A 248 8.46 -1.89 -15.58
C HIS A 248 7.49 -2.40 -16.64
N ILE A 249 7.82 -3.57 -17.17
CA ILE A 249 6.96 -4.35 -18.04
C ILE A 249 6.76 -5.69 -17.39
N LEU A 250 5.55 -6.02 -16.97
CA LEU A 250 5.22 -7.35 -16.45
C LEU A 250 4.88 -8.28 -17.62
N VAL A 251 5.65 -9.34 -17.78
CA VAL A 251 5.35 -10.45 -18.68
C VAL A 251 4.79 -11.59 -17.83
N ALA A 252 3.47 -11.76 -17.85
CA ALA A 252 2.78 -12.78 -17.07
C ALA A 252 3.10 -14.18 -17.60
N ALA A 253 3.38 -15.12 -16.70
CA ALA A 253 3.60 -16.53 -17.03
C ALA A 253 2.28 -17.33 -17.07
N ALA A 254 1.25 -16.85 -16.32
CA ALA A 254 -0.10 -17.42 -16.32
C ALA A 254 -1.14 -16.33 -16.03
N GLU A 255 -2.41 -16.66 -16.14
CA GLU A 255 -3.50 -15.76 -15.72
C GLU A 255 -3.47 -15.51 -14.21
N SER A 256 -4.03 -14.38 -13.80
CA SER A 256 -4.09 -14.01 -12.38
C SER A 256 -4.71 -15.10 -11.51
N GLY A 257 -4.04 -15.42 -10.40
CA GLY A 257 -4.47 -16.44 -9.44
C GLY A 257 -4.12 -17.88 -9.83
N GLN A 258 -3.48 -18.10 -10.98
CA GLN A 258 -2.98 -19.42 -11.38
C GLN A 258 -1.49 -19.56 -11.03
N THR A 259 -1.08 -20.78 -10.64
CA THR A 259 0.34 -21.09 -10.43
C THR A 259 0.95 -21.54 -11.75
N PRO A 260 1.92 -20.79 -12.31
CA PRO A 260 2.57 -21.17 -13.57
C PRO A 260 3.43 -22.43 -13.43
N THR A 261 3.52 -23.18 -14.52
CA THR A 261 4.52 -24.25 -14.65
C THR A 261 5.91 -23.64 -14.93
N GLN A 262 6.96 -24.44 -14.75
CA GLN A 262 8.33 -24.02 -15.10
C GLN A 262 8.47 -23.63 -16.57
N GLU A 263 7.82 -24.38 -17.49
CA GLU A 263 7.81 -24.07 -18.92
C GLU A 263 7.20 -22.70 -19.21
N GLN A 264 6.08 -22.36 -18.56
CA GLN A 264 5.44 -21.05 -18.69
C GLN A 264 6.32 -19.90 -18.13
N PHE A 265 7.04 -20.14 -17.02
CA PHE A 265 8.02 -19.18 -16.53
C PHE A 265 9.19 -18.99 -17.50
N ASP A 266 9.66 -20.06 -18.13
CA ASP A 266 10.76 -20.01 -19.10
C ASP A 266 10.33 -19.27 -20.39
N GLU A 267 9.10 -19.48 -20.85
CA GLU A 267 8.51 -18.74 -21.98
C GLU A 267 8.34 -17.25 -21.65
N ALA A 268 7.81 -16.93 -20.47
CA ALA A 268 7.68 -15.55 -20.01
C ALA A 268 9.04 -14.86 -19.90
N LYS A 269 10.06 -15.56 -19.38
CA LYS A 269 11.43 -15.06 -19.33
C LYS A 269 12.00 -14.75 -20.72
N ALA A 270 11.80 -15.67 -21.66
CA ALA A 270 12.27 -15.51 -23.03
C ALA A 270 11.62 -14.27 -23.67
N LYS A 271 10.31 -14.07 -23.45
CA LYS A 271 9.59 -12.89 -23.93
C LYS A 271 10.06 -11.59 -23.25
N ALA A 272 10.27 -11.60 -21.95
CA ALA A 272 10.83 -10.46 -21.21
C ALA A 272 12.24 -10.09 -21.74
N GLN A 273 13.08 -11.11 -22.02
CA GLN A 273 14.40 -10.88 -22.60
C GLN A 273 14.30 -10.27 -24.02
N GLU A 274 13.37 -10.77 -24.84
CA GLU A 274 13.12 -10.21 -26.17
C GLU A 274 12.77 -8.71 -26.10
N LEU A 275 11.87 -8.32 -25.18
CA LEU A 275 11.49 -6.92 -24.98
C LEU A 275 12.68 -6.06 -24.51
N LEU A 276 13.48 -6.57 -23.58
CA LEU A 276 14.68 -5.87 -23.12
C LEU A 276 15.70 -5.69 -24.24
N ASP A 277 15.91 -6.72 -25.07
CA ASP A 277 16.83 -6.68 -26.21
C ASP A 277 16.30 -5.74 -27.30
N GLN A 278 14.99 -5.74 -27.56
CA GLN A 278 14.33 -4.80 -28.48
C GLN A 278 14.59 -3.35 -28.04
N TRP A 279 14.39 -3.05 -26.75
CA TRP A 279 14.65 -1.71 -26.21
C TRP A 279 16.14 -1.36 -26.34
N LYS A 280 17.07 -2.25 -25.91
CA LYS A 280 18.53 -2.01 -25.96
C LYS A 280 19.07 -1.80 -27.35
N THR A 281 18.47 -2.42 -28.36
CA THR A 281 18.88 -2.27 -29.79
C THR A 281 18.17 -1.13 -30.51
N GLY A 282 17.11 -0.57 -29.90
CA GLY A 282 16.37 0.57 -30.37
C GLY A 282 16.96 1.90 -29.90
N GLU A 283 16.11 2.84 -29.51
CA GLU A 283 16.54 4.16 -29.02
C GLU A 283 17.17 4.10 -27.63
N ALA A 284 16.81 3.10 -26.83
CA ALA A 284 17.28 2.84 -25.46
C ALA A 284 17.12 4.07 -24.54
N THR A 285 16.01 4.79 -24.70
CA THR A 285 15.61 5.94 -23.87
C THR A 285 14.50 5.55 -22.90
N GLU A 286 14.29 6.34 -21.85
CA GLU A 286 13.16 6.15 -20.95
C GLU A 286 11.82 6.23 -21.67
N ASP A 287 11.65 7.19 -22.59
CA ASP A 287 10.43 7.34 -23.39
C ASP A 287 10.15 6.10 -24.24
N SER A 288 11.17 5.54 -24.91
CA SER A 288 11.00 4.30 -25.68
C SER A 288 10.70 3.08 -24.81
N PHE A 289 11.17 3.07 -23.55
CA PHE A 289 10.78 2.05 -22.58
C PHE A 289 9.31 2.21 -22.17
N ALA A 290 8.88 3.45 -21.94
CA ALA A 290 7.49 3.76 -21.60
C ALA A 290 6.52 3.35 -22.72
N GLU A 291 6.88 3.57 -23.99
CA GLU A 291 6.07 3.11 -25.13
C GLU A 291 5.98 1.58 -25.15
N LEU A 292 7.11 0.90 -24.96
CA LEU A 292 7.15 -0.55 -24.92
C LEU A 292 6.31 -1.12 -23.77
N ALA A 293 6.31 -0.45 -22.61
CA ALA A 293 5.48 -0.82 -21.46
C ALA A 293 3.98 -0.67 -21.73
N ARG A 294 3.56 0.43 -22.40
CA ARG A 294 2.15 0.62 -22.80
C ARG A 294 1.63 -0.49 -23.69
N GLU A 295 2.48 -1.00 -24.58
CA GLU A 295 2.10 -2.00 -25.58
C GLU A 295 2.15 -3.44 -25.04
N ASN A 296 3.02 -3.73 -24.08
CA ASN A 296 3.37 -5.11 -23.73
C ASN A 296 3.18 -5.49 -22.25
N SER A 297 2.97 -4.53 -21.33
CA SER A 297 2.85 -4.85 -19.92
C SER A 297 1.50 -5.49 -19.59
N ALA A 298 1.55 -6.60 -18.86
CA ALA A 298 0.38 -7.23 -18.26
C ALA A 298 -0.08 -6.52 -16.96
N ASP A 299 0.73 -5.60 -16.42
CA ASP A 299 0.32 -4.76 -15.29
C ASP A 299 -0.55 -3.61 -15.78
N THR A 300 -1.86 -3.80 -15.73
CA THR A 300 -2.84 -2.79 -16.17
C THR A 300 -2.87 -1.54 -15.28
N GLY A 301 -2.32 -1.62 -14.07
CA GLY A 301 -2.26 -0.48 -13.14
C GLY A 301 -1.28 0.60 -13.59
N SER A 302 -0.12 0.20 -14.13
CA SER A 302 0.92 1.14 -14.56
C SER A 302 1.10 1.22 -16.08
N ALA A 303 0.63 0.24 -16.86
CA ALA A 303 0.86 0.17 -18.31
C ALA A 303 0.47 1.46 -19.05
N SER A 304 -0.70 2.04 -18.76
CA SER A 304 -1.18 3.28 -19.40
C SER A 304 -0.25 4.47 -19.13
N ASN A 305 0.44 4.49 -17.99
CA ASN A 305 1.45 5.48 -17.63
C ASN A 305 2.89 5.06 -18.05
N GLY A 306 3.02 4.15 -19.01
CA GLY A 306 4.31 3.67 -19.48
C GLY A 306 5.07 2.85 -18.45
N GLY A 307 4.35 2.10 -17.62
CA GLY A 307 4.90 1.23 -16.58
C GLY A 307 5.53 1.97 -15.40
N LEU A 308 5.27 3.27 -15.23
CA LEU A 308 5.84 4.07 -14.14
C LEU A 308 5.19 3.74 -12.79
N ILE A 309 6.05 3.44 -11.83
CA ILE A 309 5.74 3.35 -10.40
C ILE A 309 6.71 4.29 -9.70
N SER A 310 6.18 5.31 -9.02
CA SER A 310 6.98 6.34 -8.36
C SER A 310 7.02 6.15 -6.85
N ALA A 311 8.03 6.75 -6.22
CA ALA A 311 8.22 6.81 -4.79
C ALA A 311 8.21 5.43 -4.09
N ILE A 312 8.87 4.44 -4.71
CA ILE A 312 9.07 3.12 -4.08
C ILE A 312 10.02 3.30 -2.91
N THR A 313 9.61 2.80 -1.75
CA THR A 313 10.35 2.85 -0.49
C THR A 313 10.45 1.43 0.10
N PRO A 314 11.26 1.20 1.14
CA PRO A 314 11.30 -0.10 1.83
C PRO A 314 9.96 -0.55 2.42
N TYR A 315 9.00 0.38 2.55
CA TYR A 315 7.67 0.14 3.14
C TYR A 315 6.57 -0.02 2.08
N SER A 316 6.93 0.02 0.80
CA SER A 316 6.01 -0.17 -0.31
C SER A 316 5.54 -1.61 -0.39
N ASN A 317 4.24 -1.83 -0.63
CA ASN A 317 3.64 -3.17 -0.69
C ASN A 317 3.80 -3.80 -2.08
N TYR A 318 5.04 -4.01 -2.50
CA TYR A 318 5.39 -4.78 -3.71
C TYR A 318 6.05 -6.09 -3.31
N VAL A 319 6.28 -6.98 -4.28
CA VAL A 319 7.04 -8.22 -4.04
C VAL A 319 8.51 -7.88 -3.74
N ASP A 320 9.10 -8.57 -2.77
CA ASP A 320 10.44 -8.27 -2.25
C ASP A 320 11.49 -8.15 -3.38
N THR A 321 11.44 -9.07 -4.36
CA THR A 321 12.39 -9.05 -5.50
C THR A 321 12.31 -7.77 -6.33
N PHE A 322 11.12 -7.15 -6.40
CA PHE A 322 10.91 -5.87 -7.10
C PHE A 322 11.47 -4.70 -6.28
N THR A 323 11.13 -4.66 -4.98
CA THR A 323 11.57 -3.61 -4.07
C THR A 323 13.09 -3.67 -3.85
N ASP A 324 13.65 -4.87 -3.62
CA ASP A 324 15.09 -5.08 -3.48
C ASP A 324 15.86 -4.60 -4.71
N TRP A 325 15.31 -4.87 -5.91
CA TRP A 325 15.94 -4.39 -7.14
C TRP A 325 15.88 -2.86 -7.24
N ALA A 326 14.72 -2.26 -6.96
CA ALA A 326 14.52 -0.82 -7.09
C ALA A 326 15.38 0.00 -6.13
N LEU A 327 15.57 -0.51 -4.91
CA LEU A 327 16.28 0.17 -3.82
C LEU A 327 17.73 -0.27 -3.63
N ASP A 328 18.26 -1.15 -4.49
CA ASP A 328 19.66 -1.56 -4.42
C ASP A 328 20.60 -0.34 -4.62
N PRO A 329 21.39 0.04 -3.59
CA PRO A 329 22.24 1.23 -3.63
C PRO A 329 23.37 1.16 -4.68
N ALA A 330 23.61 0.00 -5.28
CA ALA A 330 24.58 -0.15 -6.36
C ALA A 330 24.03 0.28 -7.73
N ARG A 331 22.72 0.45 -7.86
CA ARG A 331 22.06 0.80 -9.13
C ARG A 331 22.14 2.29 -9.44
N LYS A 332 22.02 2.56 -10.73
CA LYS A 332 22.04 3.93 -11.28
C LYS A 332 20.83 4.11 -12.18
N VAL A 333 20.37 5.35 -12.28
CA VAL A 333 19.33 5.74 -13.24
C VAL A 333 19.73 5.27 -14.63
N GLY A 334 18.80 4.59 -15.31
CA GLY A 334 19.01 3.94 -16.59
C GLY A 334 19.38 2.46 -16.52
N ASP A 335 19.65 1.91 -15.33
CA ASP A 335 19.91 0.47 -15.19
C ASP A 335 18.65 -0.35 -15.48
N THR A 336 18.85 -1.50 -16.12
CA THR A 336 17.77 -2.42 -16.50
C THR A 336 18.13 -3.86 -16.16
N GLU A 337 17.14 -4.63 -15.72
CA GLU A 337 17.30 -6.06 -15.43
C GLU A 337 15.98 -6.81 -15.58
N LEU A 338 16.08 -8.15 -15.66
CA LEU A 338 14.92 -9.04 -15.56
C LEU A 338 14.78 -9.53 -14.11
N VAL A 339 13.66 -9.24 -13.50
CA VAL A 339 13.35 -9.64 -12.13
C VAL A 339 12.19 -10.62 -12.12
N GLN A 340 12.39 -11.79 -11.50
CA GLN A 340 11.35 -12.80 -11.40
C GLN A 340 10.34 -12.43 -10.31
N ASN A 341 9.06 -12.58 -10.64
CA ASN A 341 7.95 -12.41 -9.72
C ASN A 341 7.22 -13.74 -9.48
N THR A 342 7.30 -14.24 -8.26
CA THR A 342 6.59 -15.45 -7.80
C THR A 342 5.65 -15.15 -6.62
N GLY A 343 5.65 -13.92 -6.11
CA GLY A 343 4.98 -13.54 -4.86
C GLY A 343 3.62 -12.86 -5.04
N SER A 344 3.22 -12.51 -6.27
CA SER A 344 1.95 -11.81 -6.54
C SER A 344 0.90 -12.72 -7.17
N SER A 345 -0.32 -12.21 -7.30
CA SER A 345 -1.42 -12.89 -7.99
C SER A 345 -1.17 -13.07 -9.50
N VAL A 346 -0.31 -12.23 -10.09
CA VAL A 346 0.15 -12.36 -11.47
C VAL A 346 1.64 -12.65 -11.45
N GLN A 347 2.00 -13.93 -11.59
CA GLN A 347 3.39 -14.37 -11.55
C GLN A 347 4.02 -14.31 -12.94
N GLY A 348 5.33 -14.04 -13.00
CA GLY A 348 6.05 -13.93 -14.26
C GLY A 348 7.40 -13.24 -14.13
N TRP A 349 7.73 -12.38 -15.08
CA TRP A 349 8.99 -11.61 -15.12
C TRP A 349 8.71 -10.14 -15.34
N HIS A 350 9.37 -9.31 -14.54
CA HIS A 350 9.45 -7.89 -14.79
C HIS A 350 10.68 -7.56 -15.64
N VAL A 351 10.51 -6.76 -16.67
CA VAL A 351 11.61 -5.99 -17.25
C VAL A 351 11.64 -4.68 -16.47
N MET A 352 12.72 -4.42 -15.75
CA MET A 352 12.86 -3.26 -14.88
C MET A 352 13.74 -2.18 -15.53
N TYR A 353 13.41 -0.92 -15.28
CA TYR A 353 14.20 0.27 -15.64
C TYR A 353 14.17 1.26 -14.49
N LEU A 354 15.31 1.63 -13.92
CA LEU A 354 15.41 2.63 -12.87
C LEU A 354 15.29 4.04 -13.50
N ALA A 355 14.17 4.72 -13.27
CA ALA A 355 13.88 6.02 -13.86
C ALA A 355 14.44 7.18 -13.03
N ALA A 356 14.33 7.10 -11.68
CA ALA A 356 14.87 8.11 -10.79
C ALA A 356 15.19 7.52 -9.40
N GLN A 357 15.99 8.26 -8.63
CA GLN A 357 16.14 8.09 -7.19
C GLN A 357 15.69 9.39 -6.53
N GLY A 358 14.91 9.28 -5.48
CA GLY A 358 14.28 10.40 -4.79
C GLY A 358 14.68 10.46 -3.31
N ASP A 359 13.91 11.22 -2.57
CA ASP A 359 14.12 11.44 -1.14
C ASP A 359 13.75 10.18 -0.32
N PRO A 360 14.34 9.98 0.86
CA PRO A 360 13.97 8.90 1.75
C PRO A 360 12.53 9.06 2.27
N TYR A 361 11.94 7.93 2.72
CA TYR A 361 10.54 7.87 3.13
C TYR A 361 10.13 8.98 4.11
N TRP A 362 10.95 9.26 5.13
CA TRP A 362 10.62 10.27 6.13
C TRP A 362 10.50 11.69 5.53
N MET A 363 11.27 12.01 4.48
CA MET A 363 11.16 13.29 3.78
C MET A 363 9.91 13.33 2.91
N LEU A 364 9.56 12.23 2.23
CA LEU A 364 8.33 12.12 1.46
C LEU A 364 7.09 12.30 2.36
N GLU A 365 7.09 11.67 3.53
CA GLU A 365 6.01 11.84 4.51
C GLU A 365 5.96 13.26 5.07
N ALA A 366 7.11 13.83 5.43
CA ALA A 366 7.16 15.23 5.89
C ALA A 366 6.61 16.18 4.81
N GLN A 367 7.01 16.01 3.56
CA GLN A 367 6.48 16.77 2.42
C GLN A 367 4.96 16.62 2.30
N TYR A 368 4.46 15.39 2.36
CA TYR A 368 3.02 15.10 2.26
C TYR A 368 2.21 15.78 3.38
N TYR A 369 2.64 15.63 4.65
CA TYR A 369 1.93 16.19 5.78
C TYR A 369 1.99 17.72 5.82
N LEU A 370 3.15 18.31 5.56
CA LEU A 370 3.30 19.76 5.48
C LEU A 370 2.46 20.35 4.33
N SER A 371 2.36 19.63 3.22
CA SER A 371 1.48 20.01 2.11
C SER A 371 0.00 19.96 2.53
N SER A 372 -0.41 18.93 3.26
CA SER A 372 -1.80 18.77 3.72
C SER A 372 -2.22 19.79 4.78
N GLU A 373 -1.28 20.29 5.59
CA GLU A 373 -1.54 21.36 6.55
C GLU A 373 -1.66 22.74 5.87
N ALA A 374 -1.11 22.88 4.67
CA ALA A 374 -1.17 24.10 3.88
C ALA A 374 -2.46 24.23 3.03
N GLU A 375 -3.27 23.15 2.91
CA GLU A 375 -4.60 23.17 2.27
C GLU A 375 -5.64 23.91 3.13
#